data_61cee840a9c7486eda79b80fb4fc80a8
#
_entry.id   61cee840a9c7486eda79b80fb4fc80a8
#
_cell.length_a   1.000
_cell.length_b   1.000
_cell.length_c   1.000
_cell.angle_alpha   90.00
_cell.angle_beta   90.00
_cell.angle_gamma   90.00
#
_symmetry.space_group_name_H-M   'P 1'
#
loop_
_entity.id
_entity.type
_entity.pdbx_description
1 polymer ?
#
loop_
_entity_poly.entity_id
_entity_poly.type
_entity_poly.pdbx_seq_one_letter_code
_entity_poly.pdbx_strand_id
1 'polypeptide(L)'
;MTSTYSSSLKLELMTTGANASTWGNNTNTNLETVDAFNAGFLSKSVAGSANVTLTTNNADPTAESSNKVIDLNGALTGNVHVFIPAVENNYVIYNNTSGSYSITVAATGHAANGTAIIQGEYSYVY
;
A
#
# COMPACT_ATOMS: atom_id res chain seq x y z
N MET A 1 -18.49 18.60 -12.97
CA MET A 1 -17.05 18.87 -12.80
C MET A 1 -16.37 17.65 -12.25
N THR A 2 -15.18 17.36 -12.73
CA THR A 2 -14.45 16.16 -12.37
C THR A 2 -13.43 16.48 -11.27
N SER A 3 -13.41 15.69 -10.23
CA SER A 3 -12.37 15.76 -9.19
C SER A 3 -11.04 15.25 -9.73
N THR A 4 -9.95 15.75 -9.17
CA THR A 4 -8.62 15.21 -9.35
C THR A 4 -8.18 14.52 -8.06
N TYR A 5 -7.02 13.86 -8.08
CA TYR A 5 -6.54 13.09 -6.92
C TYR A 5 -5.09 13.43 -6.65
N SER A 6 -4.71 13.45 -5.37
CA SER A 6 -3.31 13.67 -5.00
C SER A 6 -2.45 12.50 -5.48
N SER A 7 -1.17 12.77 -5.76
CA SER A 7 -0.29 11.79 -6.38
C SER A 7 0.08 10.63 -5.45
N SER A 8 0.27 10.89 -4.17
CA SER A 8 0.76 9.88 -3.22
C SER A 8 -0.36 9.14 -2.52
N LEU A 9 -1.17 9.84 -1.73
CA LEU A 9 -2.23 9.22 -0.94
C LEU A 9 -3.53 9.03 -1.71
N LYS A 10 -3.62 9.54 -2.94
CA LYS A 10 -4.81 9.42 -3.79
C LYS A 10 -6.05 10.05 -3.16
N LEU A 11 -5.84 11.13 -2.40
CA LEU A 11 -6.93 11.90 -1.81
C LEU A 11 -7.69 12.64 -2.91
N GLU A 12 -9.01 12.74 -2.77
CA GLU A 12 -9.83 13.50 -3.70
C GLU A 12 -9.60 15.00 -3.52
N LEU A 13 -9.19 15.66 -4.59
CA LEU A 13 -9.04 17.12 -4.64
C LEU A 13 -10.29 17.67 -5.30
N MET A 14 -11.21 18.18 -4.47
CA MET A 14 -12.51 18.65 -4.92
C MET A 14 -12.40 20.01 -5.62
N THR A 15 -13.00 20.10 -6.80
CA THR A 15 -13.10 21.37 -7.52
C THR A 15 -14.14 22.27 -6.84
N THR A 16 -13.86 23.56 -6.74
CA THR A 16 -14.80 24.53 -6.18
C THR A 16 -16.14 24.48 -6.92
N GLY A 17 -17.23 24.35 -6.17
CA GLY A 17 -18.58 24.23 -6.72
C GLY A 17 -18.97 22.82 -7.16
N ALA A 18 -18.05 21.88 -7.18
CA ALA A 18 -18.34 20.46 -7.39
C ALA A 18 -18.74 19.81 -6.06
N ASN A 19 -19.34 18.62 -6.14
CA ASN A 19 -19.67 17.80 -4.96
C ASN A 19 -20.62 18.48 -3.97
N ALA A 20 -21.54 19.32 -4.44
CA ALA A 20 -22.40 20.14 -3.58
C ALA A 20 -23.21 19.33 -2.55
N SER A 21 -23.57 18.10 -2.86
CA SER A 21 -24.31 17.21 -1.94
C SER A 21 -23.46 16.09 -1.36
N THR A 22 -22.18 15.96 -1.72
CA THR A 22 -21.32 14.84 -1.33
C THR A 22 -19.99 15.27 -0.70
N TRP A 23 -19.70 16.55 -0.62
CA TRP A 23 -18.41 17.03 -0.13
C TRP A 23 -18.10 16.57 1.30
N GLY A 24 -19.13 16.43 2.14
CA GLY A 24 -18.96 15.92 3.51
C GLY A 24 -18.47 14.48 3.52
N ASN A 25 -19.10 13.61 2.73
CA ASN A 25 -18.66 12.22 2.60
C ASN A 25 -17.28 12.13 1.97
N ASN A 26 -17.00 12.93 0.96
CA ASN A 26 -15.69 12.94 0.29
C ASN A 26 -14.58 13.41 1.23
N THR A 27 -14.86 14.42 2.06
CA THR A 27 -13.93 14.90 3.09
C THR A 27 -13.66 13.81 4.12
N ASN A 28 -14.70 13.11 4.58
CA ASN A 28 -14.54 12.01 5.54
C ASN A 28 -13.73 10.87 4.95
N THR A 29 -13.97 10.49 3.70
CA THR A 29 -13.17 9.47 3.01
C THR A 29 -11.70 9.87 2.94
N ASN A 30 -11.41 11.13 2.65
CA ASN A 30 -10.04 11.65 2.65
C ASN A 30 -9.39 11.55 4.03
N LEU A 31 -10.13 11.91 5.09
CA LEU A 31 -9.62 11.80 6.47
C LEU A 31 -9.38 10.35 6.86
N GLU A 32 -10.26 9.43 6.48
CA GLU A 32 -10.07 7.99 6.70
C GLU A 32 -8.83 7.48 5.98
N THR A 33 -8.58 7.96 4.76
CA THR A 33 -7.38 7.60 3.99
C THR A 33 -6.12 8.09 4.69
N VAL A 34 -6.10 9.33 5.17
CA VAL A 34 -4.96 9.88 5.92
C VAL A 34 -4.76 9.10 7.22
N ASP A 35 -5.83 8.75 7.93
CA ASP A 35 -5.76 7.94 9.14
C ASP A 35 -5.12 6.57 8.87
N ALA A 36 -5.55 5.88 7.82
CA ALA A 36 -4.99 4.59 7.43
C ALA A 36 -3.49 4.68 7.10
N PHE A 37 -3.06 5.72 6.37
CA PHE A 37 -1.65 5.93 6.05
C PHE A 37 -0.80 6.28 7.27
N ASN A 38 -1.38 6.79 8.34
CA ASN A 38 -0.65 7.11 9.56
C ASN A 38 -0.68 6.00 10.59
N ALA A 39 -1.75 5.21 10.65
CA ALA A 39 -1.98 4.24 11.72
C ALA A 39 -2.53 2.90 11.25
N GLY A 40 -2.84 2.75 9.96
CA GLY A 40 -3.44 1.53 9.42
C GLY A 40 -2.50 0.33 9.44
N PHE A 41 -3.07 -0.84 9.69
CA PHE A 41 -2.37 -2.13 9.68
C PHE A 41 -3.04 -3.07 8.69
N LEU A 42 -2.25 -3.69 7.84
CA LEU A 42 -2.70 -4.73 6.91
C LEU A 42 -1.97 -6.04 7.18
N SER A 43 -2.71 -7.12 7.32
CA SER A 43 -2.17 -8.47 7.31
C SER A 43 -2.44 -9.08 5.93
N LYS A 44 -1.38 -9.36 5.17
CA LYS A 44 -1.48 -9.82 3.78
C LYS A 44 -0.78 -11.15 3.60
N SER A 45 -1.51 -12.17 3.15
CA SER A 45 -0.89 -13.43 2.77
C SER A 45 -0.21 -13.30 1.41
N VAL A 46 1.07 -13.69 1.36
CA VAL A 46 1.87 -13.78 0.13
C VAL A 46 2.34 -15.22 -0.11
N ALA A 47 1.62 -16.19 0.47
CA ALA A 47 1.95 -17.61 0.36
C ALA A 47 2.12 -18.05 -1.10
N GLY A 48 3.04 -18.97 -1.33
CA GLY A 48 3.35 -19.49 -2.66
C GLY A 48 4.59 -18.87 -3.27
N SER A 49 4.63 -18.75 -4.59
CA SER A 49 5.79 -18.25 -5.33
C SER A 49 5.42 -17.15 -6.33
N ALA A 50 4.17 -16.71 -6.36
CA ALA A 50 3.72 -15.66 -7.27
C ALA A 50 4.01 -14.28 -6.69
N ASN A 51 4.43 -13.34 -7.53
CA ASN A 51 4.58 -11.94 -7.15
C ASN A 51 3.22 -11.34 -6.79
N VAL A 52 3.22 -10.42 -5.84
CA VAL A 52 2.02 -9.78 -5.31
C VAL A 52 2.11 -8.28 -5.55
N THR A 53 1.04 -7.69 -6.06
CA THR A 53 0.92 -6.24 -6.19
C THR A 53 -0.18 -5.77 -5.23
N LEU A 54 0.18 -4.84 -4.33
CA LEU A 54 -0.81 -4.25 -3.42
C LEU A 54 -1.82 -3.42 -4.20
N THR A 55 -3.10 -3.58 -3.86
CA THR A 55 -4.14 -2.78 -4.51
C THR A 55 -4.00 -1.31 -4.16
N THR A 56 -4.28 -0.46 -5.14
CA THR A 56 -4.25 0.99 -5.00
C THR A 56 -5.44 1.56 -5.77
N ASN A 57 -6.21 2.43 -5.14
CA ASN A 57 -7.36 3.08 -5.75
C ASN A 57 -7.44 4.54 -5.30
N ASN A 58 -8.05 5.38 -6.14
CA ASN A 58 -8.31 6.77 -5.80
C ASN A 58 -9.35 6.85 -4.69
N ALA A 59 -9.10 7.68 -3.69
CA ALA A 59 -10.02 7.95 -2.58
C ALA A 59 -10.54 6.66 -1.91
N ASP A 60 -9.64 5.71 -1.66
CA ASP A 60 -10.00 4.41 -1.10
C ASP A 60 -9.15 4.09 0.14
N PRO A 61 -9.70 4.34 1.34
CA PRO A 61 -8.99 4.02 2.58
C PRO A 61 -8.86 2.52 2.83
N THR A 62 -9.58 1.68 2.07
CA THR A 62 -9.54 0.22 2.22
C THR A 62 -8.56 -0.45 1.25
N ALA A 63 -7.96 0.29 0.33
CA ALA A 63 -6.93 -0.27 -0.56
C ALA A 63 -5.74 -0.78 0.26
N GLU A 64 -5.13 -1.87 -0.18
CA GLU A 64 -4.03 -2.50 0.56
C GLU A 64 -2.86 -1.54 0.74
N SER A 65 -2.54 -0.74 -0.26
CA SER A 65 -1.48 0.27 -0.19
C SER A 65 -1.81 1.48 0.66
N SER A 66 -3.02 1.59 1.20
CA SER A 66 -3.45 2.69 2.08
C SER A 66 -3.12 2.45 3.55
N ASN A 67 -2.31 1.45 3.88
CA ASN A 67 -1.94 1.14 5.26
C ASN A 67 -0.48 1.50 5.53
N LYS A 68 -0.21 1.97 6.74
CA LYS A 68 1.15 2.32 7.18
C LYS A 68 1.99 1.09 7.46
N VAL A 69 1.44 0.12 8.17
CA VAL A 69 2.13 -1.09 8.57
C VAL A 69 1.55 -2.28 7.82
N ILE A 70 2.41 -3.04 7.17
CA ILE A 70 2.01 -4.19 6.37
C ILE A 70 2.73 -5.43 6.88
N ASP A 71 1.96 -6.41 7.35
CA ASP A 71 2.45 -7.71 7.78
C ASP A 71 2.29 -8.69 6.61
N LEU A 72 3.41 -9.09 6.02
CA LEU A 72 3.45 -10.07 4.94
C LEU A 72 3.66 -11.46 5.56
N ASN A 73 2.69 -12.35 5.36
CA ASN A 73 2.71 -13.67 5.99
C ASN A 73 2.45 -14.80 5.00
N GLY A 74 2.50 -16.03 5.50
CA GLY A 74 2.27 -17.23 4.72
C GLY A 74 3.54 -18.03 4.45
N ALA A 75 3.38 -19.25 3.94
CA ALA A 75 4.48 -20.15 3.59
C ALA A 75 4.91 -19.92 2.14
N LEU A 76 6.16 -19.54 1.93
CA LEU A 76 6.71 -19.32 0.59
C LEU A 76 7.19 -20.64 -0.01
N THR A 77 6.97 -20.81 -1.32
CA THR A 77 7.49 -21.90 -2.13
C THR A 77 8.45 -21.42 -3.22
N GLY A 78 8.74 -20.13 -3.24
CA GLY A 78 9.69 -19.48 -4.13
C GLY A 78 9.93 -18.05 -3.68
N ASN A 79 10.90 -17.37 -4.29
CA ASN A 79 11.14 -15.95 -4.03
C ASN A 79 9.99 -15.11 -4.56
N VAL A 80 9.55 -14.13 -3.78
CA VAL A 80 8.39 -13.31 -4.11
C VAL A 80 8.78 -11.83 -4.11
N HIS A 81 8.34 -11.11 -5.13
CA HIS A 81 8.32 -9.64 -5.12
C HIS A 81 6.95 -9.17 -4.64
N VAL A 82 6.96 -8.18 -3.76
CA VAL A 82 5.75 -7.45 -3.37
C VAL A 82 5.87 -6.04 -3.92
N PHE A 83 4.94 -5.67 -4.80
CA PHE A 83 4.97 -4.38 -5.46
C PHE A 83 4.07 -3.38 -4.74
N ILE A 84 4.65 -2.22 -4.43
CA ILE A 84 3.95 -1.05 -3.89
C ILE A 84 3.78 -0.01 -5.00
N PRO A 85 2.85 0.94 -4.86
CA PRO A 85 2.68 2.00 -5.86
C PRO A 85 3.95 2.80 -6.08
N ALA A 86 4.22 3.16 -7.33
CA ALA A 86 5.38 3.98 -7.71
C ALA A 86 5.09 5.46 -7.44
N VAL A 87 4.80 5.82 -6.20
CA VAL A 87 4.52 7.18 -5.75
C VAL A 87 5.28 7.45 -4.44
N GLU A 88 5.46 8.71 -4.12
CA GLU A 88 6.10 9.10 -2.86
C GLU A 88 5.21 8.71 -1.68
N ASN A 89 5.67 7.77 -0.88
CA ASN A 89 4.99 7.31 0.32
C ASN A 89 5.97 6.48 1.14
N ASN A 90 5.61 6.14 2.37
CA ASN A 90 6.45 5.31 3.21
C ASN A 90 5.63 4.24 3.93
N TYR A 91 6.28 3.11 4.17
CA TYR A 91 5.66 1.94 4.80
C TYR A 91 6.61 1.34 5.82
N VAL A 92 6.02 0.70 6.83
CA VAL A 92 6.74 -0.22 7.72
C VAL A 92 6.26 -1.62 7.34
N ILE A 93 7.16 -2.43 6.80
CA ILE A 93 6.82 -3.77 6.31
C ILE A 93 7.51 -4.83 7.15
N TYR A 94 6.73 -5.77 7.65
CA TYR A 94 7.21 -6.89 8.44
C TYR A 94 7.15 -8.16 7.58
N ASN A 95 8.28 -8.86 7.49
CA ASN A 95 8.32 -10.14 6.80
C ASN A 95 8.04 -11.27 7.79
N ASN A 96 6.77 -11.66 7.89
CA ASN A 96 6.29 -12.74 8.75
C ASN A 96 6.04 -14.03 7.95
N THR A 97 6.80 -14.22 6.87
CA THR A 97 6.69 -15.43 6.04
C THR A 97 7.55 -16.57 6.60
N SER A 98 7.25 -17.78 6.16
CA SER A 98 8.04 -18.98 6.46
C SER A 98 8.58 -19.60 5.17
N GLY A 99 9.53 -20.54 5.31
CA GLY A 99 10.21 -21.17 4.19
C GLY A 99 11.61 -20.59 3.98
N SER A 100 12.36 -21.14 3.03
CA SER A 100 13.75 -20.74 2.76
C SER A 100 13.84 -19.78 1.57
N TYR A 101 12.87 -18.90 1.42
CA TYR A 101 12.77 -17.96 0.29
C TYR A 101 12.74 -16.53 0.76
N SER A 102 12.96 -15.59 -0.16
CA SER A 102 13.05 -14.18 0.15
C SER A 102 11.83 -13.40 -0.32
N ILE A 103 11.54 -12.30 0.39
CA ILE A 103 10.63 -11.25 -0.03
C ILE A 103 11.48 -10.04 -0.47
N THR A 104 11.18 -9.51 -1.64
CA THR A 104 11.75 -8.25 -2.10
C THR A 104 10.62 -7.27 -2.36
N VAL A 105 10.65 -6.11 -1.72
CA VAL A 105 9.66 -5.04 -1.91
C VAL A 105 10.21 -4.06 -2.93
N ALA A 106 9.42 -3.76 -3.95
CA ALA A 106 9.81 -2.84 -5.01
C ALA A 106 8.60 -2.00 -5.46
N ALA A 107 8.87 -0.87 -6.07
CA ALA A 107 7.81 -0.09 -6.73
C ALA A 107 7.35 -0.82 -8.00
N THR A 108 6.08 -0.69 -8.33
CA THR A 108 5.50 -1.26 -9.55
C THR A 108 6.29 -0.80 -10.77
N GLY A 109 6.73 -1.76 -11.60
CA GLY A 109 7.55 -1.48 -12.77
C GLY A 109 9.05 -1.34 -12.50
N HIS A 110 9.50 -1.48 -11.25
CA HIS A 110 10.89 -1.27 -10.84
C HIS A 110 11.45 -2.46 -10.04
N ALA A 111 11.15 -3.67 -10.46
CA ALA A 111 11.54 -4.89 -9.73
C ALA A 111 13.04 -4.99 -9.43
N ALA A 112 13.89 -4.48 -10.32
CA ALA A 112 15.35 -4.53 -10.17
C ALA A 112 15.88 -3.63 -9.03
N ASN A 113 15.08 -2.70 -8.56
CA ASN A 113 15.47 -1.71 -7.54
C ASN A 113 14.83 -2.00 -6.17
N GLY A 114 14.39 -3.23 -5.95
CA GLY A 114 13.71 -3.61 -4.72
C GLY A 114 14.66 -3.77 -3.53
N THR A 115 14.07 -3.80 -2.35
CA THR A 115 14.75 -4.04 -1.07
C THR A 115 14.32 -5.40 -0.52
N ALA A 116 15.28 -6.27 -0.24
CA ALA A 116 15.01 -7.54 0.41
C ALA A 116 14.76 -7.33 1.91
N ILE A 117 13.75 -8.01 2.43
CA ILE A 117 13.42 -7.98 3.86
C ILE A 117 13.60 -9.39 4.43
N ILE A 118 14.44 -9.52 5.44
CA ILE A 118 14.74 -10.79 6.09
C ILE A 118 13.52 -11.24 6.90
N GLN A 119 13.23 -12.54 6.89
CA GLN A 119 12.15 -13.12 7.70
C GLN A 119 12.33 -12.78 9.18
N GLY A 120 11.25 -12.36 9.81
CA GLY A 120 11.25 -11.96 11.20
C GLY A 120 11.68 -10.52 11.44
N GLU A 121 11.95 -9.76 10.41
CA GLU A 121 12.39 -8.36 10.53
C GLU A 121 11.41 -7.38 9.93
N TYR A 122 11.44 -6.16 10.46
CA TYR A 122 10.76 -5.00 9.90
C TYR A 122 11.70 -4.22 9.01
N SER A 123 11.15 -3.55 8.00
CA SER A 123 11.88 -2.59 7.19
C SER A 123 11.03 -1.35 6.97
N TYR A 124 11.66 -0.19 7.06
CA TYR A 124 11.06 1.07 6.67
C TYR A 124 11.33 1.28 5.19
N VAL A 125 10.27 1.37 4.39
CA VAL A 125 10.36 1.46 2.93
C VAL A 125 9.77 2.79 2.45
N TYR A 126 10.55 3.49 1.63
CA TYR A 126 10.13 4.78 1.04
C TYR A 126 10.21 4.73 -0.48
#